data_fcfd50439b3e393f159f0a81584d5bc3
#
_entry.id   fcfd50439b3e393f159f0a81584d5bc3
#
_cell.length_a   1.000
_cell.length_b   1.000
_cell.length_c   1.000
_cell.angle_alpha   90.00
_cell.angle_beta   90.00
_cell.angle_gamma   90.00
#
_symmetry.space_group_name_H-M   'P 1'
#
loop_
_entity.id
_entity.type
_entity.pdbx_description
1 polymer ?
#
loop_
_entity_poly.entity_id
_entity_poly.type
_entity_poly.pdbx_seq_one_letter_code
_entity_poly.pdbx_strand_id
1 'polypeptide(L)'
;LYAEDCCEALETVMENYTDFKSEDALHITSFNSTSIKDVAHIIQGCFNRVNRYDVKIKPGLAKDSVQLDKRNEADNYILNWWIPKTGIDVGINKVFDAMKKDYE
;
A
#
# COMPACT_ATOMS: atom_id res chain seq x y z
N LEU A 1 -1.30 0.62 -1.40
CA LEU A 1 -2.55 -0.16 -1.45
C LEU A 1 -2.30 -1.52 -2.07
N TYR A 2 -2.76 -2.56 -1.43
CA TYR A 2 -2.64 -3.91 -1.95
C TYR A 2 -3.55 -4.13 -3.16
N ALA A 3 -3.04 -4.81 -4.19
CA ALA A 3 -3.73 -4.92 -5.48
C ALA A 3 -5.12 -5.55 -5.39
N GLU A 4 -5.28 -6.59 -4.58
CA GLU A 4 -6.59 -7.23 -4.40
C GLU A 4 -7.60 -6.29 -3.74
N ASP A 5 -7.17 -5.46 -2.80
CA ASP A 5 -8.03 -4.45 -2.19
C ASP A 5 -8.47 -3.41 -3.22
N CYS A 6 -7.57 -3.01 -4.11
CA CYS A 6 -7.89 -2.10 -5.20
C CYS A 6 -8.93 -2.70 -6.16
N CYS A 7 -8.76 -3.95 -6.53
CA CYS A 7 -9.72 -4.65 -7.39
C CYS A 7 -11.09 -4.77 -6.73
N GLU A 8 -11.12 -5.08 -5.45
CA GLU A 8 -12.37 -5.15 -4.68
C GLU A 8 -13.06 -3.79 -4.61
N ALA A 9 -12.28 -2.71 -4.42
CA ALA A 9 -12.83 -1.36 -4.43
C ALA A 9 -13.45 -1.00 -5.77
N LEU A 10 -12.76 -1.32 -6.88
CA LEU A 10 -13.29 -1.08 -8.23
C LEU A 10 -14.57 -1.86 -8.49
N GLU A 11 -14.61 -3.12 -8.07
CA GLU A 11 -15.82 -3.95 -8.16
C GLU A 11 -16.97 -3.33 -7.38
N THR A 12 -16.72 -2.87 -6.16
CA THR A 12 -17.69 -2.19 -5.33
C THR A 12 -18.25 -0.93 -6.00
N VAL A 13 -17.37 -0.13 -6.60
CA VAL A 13 -17.78 1.07 -7.35
C VAL A 13 -18.66 0.69 -8.54
N MET A 14 -18.31 -0.36 -9.27
CA MET A 14 -19.10 -0.84 -10.40
C MET A 14 -20.48 -1.33 -9.98
N GLU A 15 -20.58 -2.02 -8.86
CA GLU A 15 -21.84 -2.54 -8.34
C GLU A 15 -22.77 -1.44 -7.80
N ASN A 16 -22.20 -0.34 -7.36
CA ASN A 16 -22.93 0.76 -6.72
C ASN A 16 -22.82 2.08 -7.48
N TYR A 17 -22.54 2.04 -8.77
CA TYR A 17 -22.23 3.24 -9.54
C TYR A 17 -23.31 4.31 -9.51
N THR A 18 -24.56 3.93 -9.34
CA THR A 18 -25.69 4.87 -9.26
C THR A 18 -25.73 5.66 -7.95
N ASP A 19 -25.05 5.15 -6.91
CA ASP A 19 -25.02 5.78 -5.60
C ASP A 19 -23.92 6.83 -5.49
N PHE A 20 -22.95 6.84 -6.42
CA PHE A 20 -21.85 7.78 -6.45
C PHE A 20 -22.21 9.03 -7.25
N LYS A 21 -21.81 10.18 -6.73
CA LYS A 21 -21.98 11.43 -7.44
C LYS A 21 -20.97 11.51 -8.58
N SER A 22 -21.43 11.75 -9.79
CA SER A 22 -20.59 11.80 -10.99
C SER A 22 -19.57 12.94 -10.99
N GLU A 23 -19.75 13.93 -10.14
CA GLU A 23 -18.90 15.13 -10.08
C GLU A 23 -17.73 14.98 -9.13
N ASP A 24 -17.77 14.00 -8.23
CA ASP A 24 -16.73 13.81 -7.20
C ASP A 24 -15.77 12.71 -7.62
N ALA A 25 -14.47 13.00 -7.50
CA ALA A 25 -13.44 11.99 -7.68
C ALA A 25 -13.47 11.05 -6.47
N LEU A 26 -13.43 9.75 -6.73
CA LEU A 26 -13.32 8.74 -5.68
C LEU A 26 -11.85 8.42 -5.45
N HIS A 27 -11.43 8.51 -4.20
CA HIS A 27 -10.08 8.15 -3.81
C HIS A 27 -10.06 6.72 -3.29
N ILE A 28 -9.36 5.85 -4.01
CA ILE A 28 -9.14 4.46 -3.61
C ILE A 28 -7.72 4.38 -3.06
N THR A 29 -7.60 4.23 -1.77
CA THR A 29 -6.33 4.22 -1.06
C THR A 29 -6.44 3.37 0.20
N SER A 30 -5.33 3.07 0.83
CA SER A 30 -5.32 2.39 2.13
C SER A 30 -5.73 3.32 3.28
N PHE A 31 -5.79 4.64 3.03
CA PHE A 31 -6.05 5.68 4.03
C PHE A 31 -5.03 5.73 5.17
N ASN A 32 -3.94 5.00 5.04
CA ASN A 32 -2.83 5.00 5.97
C ASN A 32 -1.56 5.49 5.29
N SER A 33 -0.79 6.28 6.01
CA SER A 33 0.52 6.74 5.54
C SER A 33 1.62 5.88 6.15
N THR A 34 2.56 5.48 5.32
CA THR A 34 3.73 4.70 5.76
C THR A 34 4.98 5.33 5.16
N SER A 35 6.01 5.53 5.97
CA SER A 35 7.27 6.07 5.48
C SER A 35 7.99 5.02 4.62
N ILE A 36 8.81 5.49 3.68
CA ILE A 36 9.65 4.59 2.86
C ILE A 36 10.61 3.80 3.75
N LYS A 37 11.10 4.42 4.83
CA LYS A 37 11.94 3.75 5.82
C LYS A 37 11.21 2.55 6.45
N ASP A 38 9.95 2.71 6.83
CA ASP A 38 9.16 1.64 7.42
C ASP A 38 8.92 0.51 6.41
N VAL A 39 8.66 0.85 5.15
CA VAL A 39 8.54 -0.14 4.06
C VAL A 39 9.84 -0.92 3.91
N ALA A 40 10.99 -0.23 3.94
CA ALA A 40 12.29 -0.89 3.85
C ALA A 40 12.50 -1.88 5.00
N HIS A 41 12.12 -1.52 6.22
CA HIS A 41 12.22 -2.41 7.38
C HIS A 41 11.30 -3.63 7.25
N ILE A 42 10.09 -3.47 6.72
CA ILE A 42 9.18 -4.60 6.47
C ILE A 42 9.80 -5.57 5.46
N ILE A 43 10.37 -5.05 4.38
CA ILE A 43 11.04 -5.87 3.35
C ILE A 43 12.24 -6.59 3.95
N GLN A 44 13.06 -5.89 4.72
CA GLN A 44 14.19 -6.50 5.43
C GLN A 44 13.73 -7.66 6.32
N GLY A 45 12.63 -7.49 7.05
CA GLY A 45 12.04 -8.54 7.88
C GLY A 45 11.64 -9.76 7.08
N CYS A 46 11.12 -9.58 5.85
CA CYS A 46 10.78 -10.70 4.97
C CYS A 46 12.02 -11.54 4.61
N PHE A 47 13.13 -10.91 4.25
CA PHE A 47 14.37 -11.61 3.93
C PHE A 47 14.98 -12.29 5.15
N ASN A 48 14.89 -11.66 6.32
CA ASN A 48 15.39 -12.26 7.56
C ASN A 48 14.63 -13.53 7.94
N ARG A 49 13.33 -13.62 7.63
CA ARG A 49 12.52 -14.81 7.88
C ARG A 49 13.03 -16.03 7.11
N VAL A 50 13.50 -15.84 5.90
CA VAL A 50 13.99 -16.96 5.08
C VAL A 50 15.46 -17.25 5.31
N ASN A 51 16.15 -16.42 6.09
CA ASN A 51 17.52 -16.59 6.53
C ASN A 51 18.54 -16.86 5.38
N ARG A 52 18.26 -16.32 4.21
CA ARG A 52 19.05 -16.54 3.00
C ARG A 52 19.91 -15.34 2.61
N TYR A 53 19.42 -14.13 2.94
CA TYR A 53 20.07 -12.91 2.52
C TYR A 53 20.15 -11.93 3.69
N ASP A 54 21.32 -11.37 3.87
CA ASP A 54 21.53 -10.26 4.79
C ASP A 54 21.28 -8.96 4.04
N VAL A 55 20.04 -8.51 4.03
CA VAL A 55 19.65 -7.28 3.36
C VAL A 55 19.87 -6.12 4.30
N LYS A 56 20.69 -5.16 3.88
CA LYS A 56 21.00 -3.97 4.65
C LYS A 56 20.26 -2.75 4.08
N ILE A 57 19.74 -1.94 4.96
CA ILE A 57 19.10 -0.68 4.60
C ILE A 57 20.18 0.40 4.61
N LYS A 58 20.38 1.05 3.46
CA LYS A 58 21.31 2.18 3.35
C LYS A 58 20.51 3.46 3.17
N PRO A 59 20.67 4.43 4.07
CA PRO A 59 20.04 5.74 3.86
C PRO A 59 20.59 6.40 2.59
N GLY A 60 19.70 6.98 1.80
CA GLY A 60 20.13 7.76 0.63
C GLY A 60 20.86 9.03 1.04
N LEU A 61 21.75 9.49 0.18
CA LEU A 61 22.47 10.76 0.36
C LEU A 61 21.61 11.94 -0.08
N ALA A 62 20.48 11.72 -0.66
CA ALA A 62 19.63 12.76 -1.21
C ALA A 62 19.03 13.62 -0.09
N LYS A 63 19.35 14.89 -0.14
CA LYS A 63 18.69 15.91 0.67
C LYS A 63 17.36 16.34 0.10
N ASP A 64 16.80 15.55 -0.79
CA ASP A 64 15.56 15.88 -1.46
C ASP A 64 14.38 15.59 -0.55
N SER A 65 14.18 16.50 0.33
CA SER A 65 12.93 16.61 1.04
C SER A 65 11.88 17.22 0.13
N VAL A 66 11.47 16.49 -0.87
CA VAL A 66 10.45 17.00 -1.77
C VAL A 66 9.06 16.80 -1.22
N GLN A 67 8.90 16.00 -0.18
CA GLN A 67 7.61 15.86 0.46
C GLN A 67 7.41 16.94 1.51
N LEU A 68 6.60 17.91 1.13
CA LEU A 68 6.05 18.85 2.10
C LEU A 68 5.28 18.08 3.17
N ASP A 69 5.34 18.57 4.40
CA ASP A 69 4.60 17.97 5.53
C ASP A 69 3.09 17.96 5.31
N LYS A 70 2.60 18.80 4.40
CA LYS A 70 1.19 18.81 4.02
C LYS A 70 0.97 17.90 2.84
N ARG A 71 0.42 16.73 3.10
CA ARG A 71 -0.13 15.87 2.06
C ARG A 71 -1.57 16.26 1.80
N ASN A 72 -1.98 16.16 0.55
CA ASN A 72 -3.39 16.23 0.23
C ASN A 72 -4.07 15.03 0.91
N GLU A 73 -4.99 15.31 1.81
CA GLU A 73 -5.76 14.24 2.43
C GLU A 73 -6.71 13.65 1.39
N ALA A 74 -6.73 12.34 1.33
CA ALA A 74 -7.67 11.64 0.46
C ALA A 74 -9.08 11.79 1.01
N ASP A 75 -10.04 11.99 0.11
CA ASP A 75 -11.45 11.94 0.47
C ASP A 75 -11.80 10.51 0.90
N ASN A 76 -12.47 10.38 2.03
CA ASN A 76 -12.83 9.07 2.61
C ASN A 76 -14.25 8.63 2.25
N TYR A 77 -14.87 9.25 1.25
CA TYR A 77 -16.26 9.00 0.86
C TYR A 77 -16.51 7.52 0.53
N ILE A 78 -15.55 6.85 -0.14
CA ILE A 78 -15.67 5.44 -0.51
C ILE A 78 -15.80 4.50 0.68
N LEU A 79 -15.35 4.92 1.87
CA LEU A 79 -15.44 4.08 3.08
C LEU A 79 -16.89 3.76 3.49
N ASN A 80 -17.87 4.45 2.92
CA ASN A 80 -19.28 4.11 3.12
C ASN A 80 -19.68 2.79 2.44
N TRP A 81 -18.89 2.30 1.46
CA TRP A 81 -19.18 1.09 0.70
C TRP A 81 -18.08 0.05 0.78
N TRP A 82 -16.84 0.47 1.01
CA TRP A 82 -15.68 -0.39 0.95
C TRP A 82 -14.65 0.04 1.99
N ILE A 83 -13.98 -0.94 2.58
CA ILE A 83 -12.90 -0.72 3.55
C ILE A 83 -11.70 -1.54 3.10
N PRO A 84 -10.47 -0.95 3.05
CA PRO A 84 -9.27 -1.72 2.75
C PRO A 84 -9.03 -2.76 3.84
N LYS A 85 -8.72 -4.00 3.44
CA LYS A 85 -8.58 -5.14 4.35
C LYS A 85 -7.14 -5.52 4.61
N THR A 86 -6.22 -5.15 3.74
CA THR A 86 -4.85 -5.61 3.80
C THR A 86 -3.93 -4.46 4.17
N GLY A 87 -3.35 -4.52 5.37
CA GLY A 87 -2.33 -3.57 5.80
C GLY A 87 -1.05 -3.72 4.98
N ILE A 88 -0.19 -2.70 5.01
CA ILE A 88 1.03 -2.68 4.20
C ILE A 88 1.99 -3.81 4.55
N ASP A 89 2.14 -4.13 5.82
CA ASP A 89 2.98 -5.24 6.30
C ASP A 89 2.48 -6.59 5.77
N VAL A 90 1.19 -6.86 5.91
CA VAL A 90 0.57 -8.09 5.38
C VAL A 90 0.67 -8.15 3.87
N GLY A 91 0.41 -7.03 3.17
CA GLY A 91 0.49 -6.94 1.72
C GLY A 91 1.89 -7.22 1.20
N ILE A 92 2.91 -6.61 1.80
CA ILE A 92 4.32 -6.83 1.43
C ILE A 92 4.71 -8.29 1.66
N ASN A 93 4.30 -8.88 2.79
CA ASN A 93 4.58 -10.28 3.07
C ASN A 93 3.93 -11.22 2.05
N LYS A 94 2.70 -10.95 1.62
CA LYS A 94 2.03 -11.73 0.58
C LYS A 94 2.75 -11.65 -0.76
N VAL A 95 3.18 -10.46 -1.15
CA VAL A 95 3.96 -10.26 -2.39
C VAL A 95 5.28 -11.00 -2.30
N PHE A 96 5.98 -10.89 -1.17
CA PHE A 96 7.24 -11.59 -0.94
C PHE A 96 7.06 -13.11 -1.05
N ASP A 97 6.03 -13.67 -0.41
CA ASP A 97 5.76 -15.10 -0.45
C ASP A 97 5.44 -15.60 -1.87
N ALA A 98 4.77 -14.79 -2.67
CA ALA A 98 4.51 -15.11 -4.07
C ALA A 98 5.78 -15.10 -4.92
N MET A 99 6.72 -14.20 -4.60
CA MET A 99 7.97 -14.02 -5.35
C MET A 99 9.10 -14.93 -4.87
N LYS A 100 9.03 -15.47 -3.67
CA LYS A 100 10.18 -16.20 -3.10
C LYS A 100 10.58 -17.44 -3.88
N LYS A 101 9.67 -18.01 -4.66
CA LYS A 101 9.98 -19.13 -5.55
C LYS A 101 11.05 -18.78 -6.58
N ASP A 102 11.13 -17.50 -6.96
CA ASP A 102 12.11 -17.00 -7.92
C ASP A 102 13.51 -16.89 -7.30
N TYR A 103 13.61 -16.92 -5.98
CA TYR A 103 14.85 -16.76 -5.22
C TYR A 103 15.32 -18.06 -4.54
N GLU A 104 14.59 -19.13 -4.72
CA GLU A 104 14.97 -20.44 -4.19
C GLU A 104 15.94 -21.19 -5.11
#